data_69a8a1bbf34c286f59e43561a5b38fcf
#
_entry.id   69a8a1bbf34c286f59e43561a5b38fcf
#
_cell.length_a   1.000
_cell.length_b   1.000
_cell.length_c   1.000
_cell.angle_alpha   90.00
_cell.angle_beta   90.00
_cell.angle_gamma   90.00
#
_symmetry.space_group_name_H-M   'P 1'
#
loop_
_entity.id
_entity.type
_entity.pdbx_description
1 polymer ?
#
loop_
_entity_poly.entity_id
_entity_poly.type
_entity_poly.pdbx_seq_one_letter_code
_entity_poly.pdbx_strand_id
1 'polypeptide(L)'
;MYYIAVFDGNKDSSQSTNLLLNTILHELTFEYSIDTYCYEEELIQVIRENPAFYDIVFVDVPPDNTAPISLCRDLNALHMTARIVLISSVADYVFDGYDIGALNYLIKPIDRSKLKRLLYADYQS
;
A
#
# COMPACT_ATOMS: atom_id res chain seq x y z
N MET A 1 5.91 10.20 -13.29
CA MET A 1 6.19 8.84 -12.72
C MET A 1 5.35 8.64 -11.48
N TYR A 2 4.66 7.51 -11.39
CA TYR A 2 3.83 7.15 -10.24
C TYR A 2 4.64 6.19 -9.37
N TYR A 3 5.06 6.63 -8.20
CA TYR A 3 5.93 5.85 -7.31
C TYR A 3 5.07 5.12 -6.27
N ILE A 4 5.14 3.81 -6.32
CA ILE A 4 4.30 2.91 -5.51
C ILE A 4 5.20 2.03 -4.64
N ALA A 5 4.86 1.90 -3.36
CA ALA A 5 5.48 0.90 -2.49
C ALA A 5 4.44 -0.14 -2.10
N VAL A 6 4.87 -1.38 -1.99
CA VAL A 6 4.06 -2.48 -1.47
C VAL A 6 4.80 -3.10 -0.29
N PHE A 7 4.21 -3.04 0.89
CA PHE A 7 4.72 -3.76 2.06
C PHE A 7 3.90 -5.02 2.29
N ASP A 8 4.57 -6.15 2.30
CA ASP A 8 3.93 -7.44 2.58
C ASP A 8 4.99 -8.40 3.11
N GLY A 9 4.82 -8.88 4.33
CA GLY A 9 5.74 -9.84 4.94
C GLY A 9 5.72 -11.22 4.30
N ASN A 10 4.78 -11.51 3.41
CA ASN A 10 4.64 -12.79 2.72
C ASN A 10 4.96 -12.62 1.23
N LYS A 11 5.98 -13.35 0.74
CA LYS A 11 6.43 -13.20 -0.65
C LYS A 11 5.38 -13.62 -1.67
N ASP A 12 4.62 -14.67 -1.42
CA ASP A 12 3.61 -15.15 -2.36
C ASP A 12 2.47 -14.14 -2.49
N SER A 13 2.02 -13.61 -1.37
CA SER A 13 1.00 -12.56 -1.33
C SER A 13 1.50 -11.30 -2.04
N SER A 14 2.74 -10.91 -1.80
CA SER A 14 3.38 -9.77 -2.44
C SER A 14 3.43 -9.92 -3.95
N GLN A 15 3.80 -11.10 -4.45
CA GLN A 15 3.85 -11.37 -5.89
C GLN A 15 2.47 -11.25 -6.54
N SER A 16 1.43 -11.76 -5.88
CA SER A 16 0.06 -11.66 -6.38
C SER A 16 -0.39 -10.20 -6.47
N THR A 17 -0.11 -9.40 -5.45
CA THR A 17 -0.44 -7.98 -5.43
C THR A 17 0.32 -7.23 -6.53
N ASN A 18 1.61 -7.50 -6.68
CA ASN A 18 2.43 -6.88 -7.71
C ASN A 18 1.94 -7.20 -9.12
N LEU A 19 1.57 -8.46 -9.36
CA LEU A 19 1.05 -8.86 -10.67
C LEU A 19 -0.24 -8.10 -10.99
N LEU A 20 -1.15 -8.00 -10.03
CA LEU A 20 -2.39 -7.28 -10.22
C LEU A 20 -2.16 -5.79 -10.49
N LEU A 21 -1.28 -5.15 -9.70
CA LEU A 21 -0.93 -3.74 -9.90
C LEU A 21 -0.32 -3.50 -11.27
N ASN A 22 0.66 -4.33 -11.67
CA ASN A 22 1.30 -4.21 -12.98
C ASN A 22 0.28 -4.32 -14.10
N THR A 23 -0.63 -5.28 -14.03
CA THR A 23 -1.66 -5.49 -15.04
C THR A 23 -2.54 -4.26 -15.18
N ILE A 24 -3.03 -3.72 -14.07
CA ILE A 24 -3.92 -2.56 -14.06
C ILE A 24 -3.19 -1.30 -14.56
N LEU A 25 -1.98 -1.06 -14.06
CA LEU A 25 -1.22 0.13 -14.43
C LEU A 25 -0.83 0.13 -15.91
N HIS A 26 -0.55 -1.03 -16.48
CA HIS A 26 -0.37 -1.20 -17.92
C HIS A 26 -1.62 -0.81 -18.70
N GLU A 27 -2.79 -1.26 -18.24
CA GLU A 27 -4.06 -0.91 -18.88
C GLU A 27 -4.33 0.59 -18.82
N LEU A 28 -3.95 1.23 -17.70
CA LEU A 28 -4.13 2.67 -17.53
C LEU A 28 -3.07 3.49 -18.28
N THR A 29 -2.04 2.83 -18.83
CA THR A 29 -0.93 3.47 -19.55
C THR A 29 -0.13 4.47 -18.71
N PHE A 30 -0.09 4.25 -17.39
CA PHE A 30 0.69 5.11 -16.48
C PHE A 30 2.17 4.76 -16.57
N GLU A 31 3.03 5.79 -16.45
CA GLU A 31 4.43 5.57 -16.11
C GLU A 31 4.52 5.36 -14.60
N TYR A 32 5.07 4.24 -14.19
CA TYR A 32 5.08 3.88 -12.77
C TYR A 32 6.32 3.07 -12.39
N SER A 33 6.57 3.05 -11.09
CA SER A 33 7.59 2.19 -10.47
C SER A 33 7.01 1.58 -9.20
N ILE A 34 7.21 0.28 -9.00
CA ILE A 34 6.76 -0.42 -7.80
C ILE A 34 7.97 -0.97 -7.07
N ASP A 35 8.14 -0.56 -5.81
CA ASP A 35 9.12 -1.14 -4.90
C ASP A 35 8.42 -2.01 -3.88
N THR A 36 8.95 -3.20 -3.63
CA THR A 36 8.37 -4.18 -2.74
C THR A 36 9.23 -4.36 -1.50
N TYR A 37 8.60 -4.34 -0.33
CA TYR A 37 9.28 -4.50 0.95
C TYR A 37 8.66 -5.65 1.72
N CYS A 38 9.48 -6.54 2.26
CA CYS A 38 9.01 -7.58 3.20
C CYS A 38 9.53 -7.35 4.63
N TYR A 39 10.42 -6.39 4.83
CA TYR A 39 10.93 -5.98 6.14
C TYR A 39 10.59 -4.53 6.41
N GLU A 40 9.99 -4.26 7.57
CA GLU A 40 9.51 -2.92 7.93
C GLU A 40 10.65 -1.90 7.95
N GLU A 41 11.81 -2.29 8.47
CA GLU A 41 12.96 -1.39 8.61
C GLU A 41 13.43 -0.82 7.28
N GLU A 42 13.35 -1.60 6.20
CA GLU A 42 13.78 -1.12 4.89
C GLU A 42 12.87 0.00 4.40
N LEU A 43 11.56 -0.15 4.56
CA LEU A 43 10.62 0.90 4.16
C LEU A 43 10.75 2.13 5.06
N ILE A 44 10.87 1.93 6.37
CA ILE A 44 11.05 3.03 7.33
C ILE A 44 12.29 3.84 6.97
N GLN A 45 13.39 3.19 6.62
CA GLN A 45 14.63 3.87 6.26
C GLN A 45 14.46 4.77 5.03
N VAL A 46 13.77 4.26 3.99
CA VAL A 46 13.53 5.05 2.78
C VAL A 46 12.68 6.28 3.10
N ILE A 47 11.62 6.11 3.88
CA ILE A 47 10.73 7.22 4.24
C ILE A 47 11.44 8.22 5.16
N ARG A 48 12.28 7.75 6.07
CA ARG A 48 13.08 8.63 6.94
C ARG A 48 14.00 9.54 6.11
N GLU A 49 14.60 8.99 5.05
CA GLU A 49 15.49 9.75 4.18
C GLU A 49 14.73 10.70 3.25
N ASN A 50 13.55 10.28 2.78
CA ASN A 50 12.71 11.10 1.90
C ASN A 50 11.22 10.79 2.14
N PRO A 51 10.55 11.53 3.03
CA PRO A 51 9.13 11.29 3.33
C PRO A 51 8.18 11.45 2.15
N ALA A 52 8.60 12.14 1.10
CA ALA A 52 7.79 12.42 -0.09
C ALA A 52 8.13 11.51 -1.27
N PHE A 53 8.91 10.43 -1.04
CA PHE A 53 9.39 9.60 -2.15
C PHE A 53 8.24 8.87 -2.88
N TYR A 54 7.31 8.28 -2.14
CA TYR A 54 6.21 7.53 -2.72
C TYR A 54 4.94 8.36 -2.83
N ASP A 55 4.15 8.05 -3.84
CA ASP A 55 2.80 8.62 -4.01
C ASP A 55 1.76 7.82 -3.24
N ILE A 56 1.89 6.50 -3.24
CA ILE A 56 0.95 5.59 -2.59
C ILE A 56 1.70 4.38 -2.04
N VAL A 57 1.26 3.90 -0.87
CA VAL A 57 1.84 2.73 -0.19
C VAL A 57 0.73 1.75 0.14
N PHE A 58 0.86 0.54 -0.40
CA PHE A 58 -0.04 -0.58 -0.07
C PHE A 58 0.58 -1.37 1.07
N VAL A 59 -0.18 -1.62 2.12
CA VAL A 59 0.28 -2.37 3.29
C VAL A 59 -0.64 -3.56 3.52
N ASP A 60 -0.08 -4.76 3.40
CA ASP A 60 -0.80 -6.01 3.67
C ASP A 60 -0.79 -6.29 5.17
N VAL A 61 -1.98 -6.51 5.75
CA VAL A 61 -2.16 -6.81 7.18
C VAL A 61 -2.68 -8.24 7.31
N PRO A 62 -1.85 -9.18 7.78
CA PRO A 62 -2.30 -10.55 8.03
C PRO A 62 -3.37 -10.61 9.12
N PRO A 63 -4.26 -11.62 9.11
CA PRO A 63 -5.35 -11.71 10.08
C PRO A 63 -4.90 -11.79 11.54
N ASP A 64 -3.70 -12.29 11.77
CA ASP A 64 -3.17 -12.58 13.11
C ASP A 64 -1.99 -11.72 13.52
N ASN A 65 -1.66 -10.68 12.75
CA ASN A 65 -0.50 -9.84 13.00
C ASN A 65 -0.80 -8.38 12.73
N THR A 66 -0.86 -7.57 13.80
CA THR A 66 -1.15 -6.14 13.70
C THR A 66 0.10 -5.28 13.51
N ALA A 67 1.29 -5.87 13.43
CA ALA A 67 2.53 -5.11 13.25
C ALA A 67 2.50 -4.17 12.03
N PRO A 68 1.91 -4.55 10.87
CA PRO A 68 1.82 -3.63 9.75
C PRO A 68 0.98 -2.38 10.03
N ILE A 69 0.02 -2.45 10.94
CA ILE A 69 -0.73 -1.25 11.36
C ILE A 69 0.17 -0.32 12.15
N SER A 70 0.98 -0.87 13.06
CA SER A 70 1.98 -0.07 13.78
C SER A 70 3.00 0.55 12.84
N LEU A 71 3.40 -0.17 11.79
CA LEU A 71 4.23 0.38 10.72
C LEU A 71 3.59 1.63 10.11
N CYS A 72 2.30 1.59 9.81
CA CYS A 72 1.60 2.75 9.26
C CYS A 72 1.65 3.95 10.19
N ARG A 73 1.51 3.73 11.50
CA ARG A 73 1.65 4.80 12.50
C ARG A 73 3.06 5.39 12.50
N ASP A 74 4.06 4.54 12.40
CA ASP A 74 5.47 4.98 12.33
C ASP A 74 5.73 5.80 11.07
N LEU A 75 5.20 5.38 9.92
CA LEU A 75 5.33 6.12 8.68
C LEU A 75 4.64 7.49 8.77
N ASN A 76 3.46 7.55 9.37
CA ASN A 76 2.77 8.82 9.60
C ASN A 76 3.58 9.73 10.54
N ALA A 77 4.21 9.17 11.56
CA ALA A 77 5.05 9.94 12.49
C ALA A 77 6.29 10.51 11.80
N LEU A 78 6.74 9.91 10.71
CA LEU A 78 7.82 10.42 9.88
C LEU A 78 7.34 11.47 8.86
N HIS A 79 6.09 11.87 8.91
CA HIS A 79 5.47 12.82 7.99
C HIS A 79 5.47 12.35 6.53
N MET A 80 5.29 11.04 6.32
CA MET A 80 5.15 10.49 4.98
C MET A 80 3.97 11.13 4.27
N THR A 81 4.18 11.57 3.02
CA THR A 81 3.13 12.22 2.24
C THR A 81 2.31 11.23 1.41
N ALA A 82 2.80 10.01 1.24
CA ALA A 82 2.09 8.98 0.47
C ALA A 82 0.75 8.63 1.12
N ARG A 83 -0.26 8.36 0.29
CA ARG A 83 -1.53 7.79 0.75
C ARG A 83 -1.32 6.32 1.06
N ILE A 84 -1.95 5.85 2.14
CA ILE A 84 -1.86 4.46 2.58
C ILE A 84 -3.13 3.72 2.16
N VAL A 85 -2.96 2.53 1.58
CA VAL A 85 -4.07 1.60 1.32
C VAL A 85 -3.77 0.31 2.06
N LEU A 86 -4.68 -0.10 2.94
CA LEU A 86 -4.55 -1.38 3.63
C LEU A 86 -5.16 -2.50 2.79
N ILE A 87 -4.53 -3.66 2.82
CA ILE A 87 -5.01 -4.89 2.18
C ILE A 87 -5.05 -5.97 3.23
N SER A 88 -6.16 -6.70 3.35
CA SER A 88 -6.26 -7.82 4.28
C SER A 88 -7.31 -8.83 3.81
N SER A 89 -7.19 -10.07 4.27
CA SER A 89 -8.20 -11.09 4.04
C SER A 89 -9.40 -10.99 4.99
N VAL A 90 -9.34 -10.09 5.97
CA VAL A 90 -10.40 -9.89 6.96
C VAL A 90 -10.78 -8.41 7.07
N ALA A 91 -11.97 -8.14 7.60
CA ALA A 91 -12.45 -6.77 7.83
C ALA A 91 -12.09 -6.23 9.22
N ASP A 92 -11.36 -7.00 10.02
CA ASP A 92 -11.09 -6.71 11.44
C ASP A 92 -10.38 -5.38 11.67
N TYR A 93 -9.61 -4.91 10.68
CA TYR A 93 -8.76 -3.73 10.82
C TYR A 93 -9.33 -2.47 10.16
N VAL A 94 -10.63 -2.47 9.81
CA VAL A 94 -11.25 -1.32 9.12
C VAL A 94 -11.18 -0.06 9.99
N PHE A 95 -11.45 -0.18 11.28
CA PHE A 95 -11.35 0.97 12.19
C PHE A 95 -9.91 1.46 12.37
N ASP A 96 -8.96 0.53 12.42
CA ASP A 96 -7.53 0.90 12.46
C ASP A 96 -7.13 1.68 11.21
N GLY A 97 -7.63 1.25 10.04
CA GLY A 97 -7.40 1.96 8.79
C GLY A 97 -7.93 3.39 8.83
N TYR A 98 -9.13 3.57 9.39
CA TYR A 98 -9.70 4.89 9.58
C TYR A 98 -8.80 5.75 10.49
N ASP A 99 -8.34 5.19 11.61
CA ASP A 99 -7.52 5.91 12.59
C ASP A 99 -6.16 6.34 12.03
N ILE A 100 -5.57 5.55 11.16
CA ILE A 100 -4.28 5.91 10.53
C ILE A 100 -4.46 6.79 9.29
N GLY A 101 -5.68 7.13 8.93
CA GLY A 101 -5.96 7.97 7.78
C GLY A 101 -5.76 7.26 6.45
N ALA A 102 -5.98 5.95 6.39
CA ALA A 102 -5.85 5.20 5.15
C ALA A 102 -6.85 5.68 4.10
N LEU A 103 -6.38 5.79 2.86
CA LEU A 103 -7.22 6.17 1.73
C LEU A 103 -8.31 5.13 1.47
N ASN A 104 -7.98 3.86 1.64
CA ASN A 104 -8.92 2.77 1.40
C ASN A 104 -8.48 1.50 2.13
N TYR A 105 -9.41 0.54 2.20
CA TYR A 105 -9.20 -0.78 2.77
C TYR A 105 -9.70 -1.81 1.76
N LEU A 106 -8.80 -2.64 1.26
CA LEU A 106 -9.14 -3.65 0.25
C LEU A 106 -9.15 -5.03 0.89
N ILE A 107 -10.27 -5.72 0.80
CA ILE A 107 -10.41 -7.09 1.32
C ILE A 107 -10.12 -8.07 0.19
N LYS A 108 -9.30 -9.06 0.48
CA LYS A 108 -8.97 -10.12 -0.49
C LYS A 108 -10.15 -11.07 -0.68
N PRO A 109 -10.37 -11.58 -1.88
CA PRO A 109 -9.66 -11.27 -3.12
C PRO A 109 -9.95 -9.85 -3.59
N ILE A 110 -8.91 -9.13 -4.01
CA ILE A 110 -9.06 -7.72 -4.38
C ILE A 110 -9.95 -7.58 -5.61
N ASP A 111 -10.99 -6.75 -5.51
CA ASP A 111 -11.83 -6.38 -6.64
C ASP A 111 -11.01 -5.53 -7.61
N ARG A 112 -10.77 -6.08 -8.80
CA ARG A 112 -9.93 -5.45 -9.82
C ARG A 112 -10.49 -4.09 -10.25
N SER A 113 -11.80 -4.00 -10.45
CA SER A 113 -12.44 -2.75 -10.87
C SER A 113 -12.32 -1.67 -9.80
N LYS A 114 -12.46 -2.06 -8.53
CA LYS A 114 -12.30 -1.13 -7.40
C LYS A 114 -10.87 -0.61 -7.33
N LEU A 115 -9.88 -1.50 -7.45
CA LEU A 115 -8.48 -1.10 -7.43
C LEU A 115 -8.13 -0.20 -8.61
N LYS A 116 -8.65 -0.50 -9.79
CA LYS A 116 -8.42 0.32 -10.98
C LYS A 116 -8.96 1.74 -10.79
N ARG A 117 -10.19 1.87 -10.27
CA ARG A 117 -10.77 3.18 -9.98
C ARG A 117 -9.97 3.95 -8.93
N LEU A 118 -9.51 3.25 -7.89
CA LEU A 118 -8.70 3.84 -6.83
C LEU A 118 -7.39 4.40 -7.38
N LEU A 119 -6.68 3.61 -8.17
CA LEU A 119 -5.40 4.03 -8.76
C LEU A 119 -5.58 5.21 -9.71
N TYR A 120 -6.63 5.16 -10.54
CA TYR A 120 -6.90 6.25 -11.45
C TYR A 120 -7.18 7.55 -10.69
N ALA A 121 -8.04 7.49 -9.67
CA ALA A 121 -8.38 8.66 -8.87
C ALA A 121 -7.16 9.21 -8.09
N ASP A 122 -6.35 8.32 -7.52
CA ASP A 122 -5.14 8.73 -6.80
C ASP A 122 -4.12 9.39 -7.70
N TYR A 123 -3.92 8.84 -8.89
CA TYR A 123 -2.98 9.40 -9.85
C TYR A 123 -3.38 10.80 -10.32
N GLN A 124 -4.68 11.07 -10.36
CA GLN A 124 -5.23 12.37 -10.79
C GLN A 124 -5.13 13.45 -9.70
N SER A 125 -4.99 13.05 -8.45
CA SER A 125 -5.02 13.98 -7.31
C SER A 125 -3.71 14.73 -7.08
#